data_a5700e56903eba3f17173f615519cf33
#
_entry.id   a5700e56903eba3f17173f615519cf33
#
_cell.length_a   1.000
_cell.length_b   1.000
_cell.length_c   1.000
_cell.angle_alpha   90.00
_cell.angle_beta   90.00
_cell.angle_gamma   90.00
#
_symmetry.space_group_name_H-M   'P 1'
#
loop_
_entity.id
_entity.type
_entity.pdbx_description
1 polymer ?
#
loop_
_entity_poly.entity_id
_entity_poly.type
_entity_poly.pdbx_seq_one_letter_code
_entity_poly.pdbx_strand_id
1 'polypeptide(L)'
;MGASGGLALMERERVEPVPYAIADFQSEMLALLDRHRPSRMPFFRRLAALPFAIVSDPEFLGEIHLIYQAAMHATRAAVYYLPHLDNPALRKRKLQIFIDDDGLAGGDTHHYQLSRAFRNIGAKILLEDEEFGTPEALCEHLDAETAHFVRLAQKLYSRSLGPWCAVEVMSVDWMKALAEAFAVHFPQFAHEPYFEDCFSHHVEERHADESLAVTELVLQQRPELLNETLRDAKMMAEALDGVWNNLDRVVQNARRRARRL
;
A
#
# COMPACT_ATOMS: atom_id res chain seq x y z
N MET A 1 -27.09 35.89 -52.72
CA MET A 1 -25.96 36.17 -51.83
C MET A 1 -25.72 34.91 -51.00
N GLY A 2 -24.73 34.14 -51.44
CA GLY A 2 -24.40 32.86 -50.79
C GLY A 2 -23.36 33.07 -49.69
N ALA A 3 -23.61 32.52 -48.53
CA ALA A 3 -22.65 32.39 -47.48
C ALA A 3 -22.11 30.94 -47.46
N SER A 4 -20.92 30.76 -48.01
CA SER A 4 -20.16 29.50 -47.87
C SER A 4 -19.54 29.42 -46.50
N GLY A 5 -20.13 28.57 -45.64
CA GLY A 5 -19.52 28.19 -44.37
C GLY A 5 -18.40 27.21 -44.60
N GLY A 6 -17.16 27.67 -44.42
CA GLY A 6 -15.98 26.79 -44.43
C GLY A 6 -15.99 25.92 -43.19
N LEU A 7 -16.04 24.60 -43.40
CA LEU A 7 -15.67 23.61 -42.38
C LEU A 7 -14.17 23.74 -42.13
N ALA A 8 -13.80 24.25 -40.96
CA ALA A 8 -12.45 24.14 -40.45
C ALA A 8 -12.16 22.66 -40.20
N LEU A 9 -11.27 22.10 -41.00
CA LEU A 9 -10.65 20.79 -40.71
C LEU A 9 -9.92 20.91 -39.37
N MET A 10 -10.46 20.22 -38.37
CA MET A 10 -9.71 19.98 -37.13
C MET A 10 -8.42 19.26 -37.52
N GLU A 11 -7.30 19.95 -37.43
CA GLU A 11 -5.97 19.34 -37.46
C GLU A 11 -5.97 18.23 -36.40
N ARG A 12 -5.84 16.97 -36.82
CA ARG A 12 -5.53 15.89 -35.94
C ARG A 12 -4.17 16.17 -35.33
N GLU A 13 -4.13 16.50 -34.05
CA GLU A 13 -2.87 16.55 -33.30
C GLU A 13 -2.10 15.26 -33.61
N ARG A 14 -0.91 15.41 -34.19
CA ARG A 14 0.02 14.30 -34.32
C ARG A 14 0.41 13.87 -32.91
N VAL A 15 -0.13 12.75 -32.46
CA VAL A 15 0.37 12.07 -31.28
C VAL A 15 1.80 11.69 -31.60
N GLU A 16 2.77 12.39 -31.00
CA GLU A 16 4.17 12.00 -31.10
C GLU A 16 4.31 10.57 -30.55
N PRO A 17 5.13 9.71 -31.18
CA PRO A 17 5.33 8.36 -30.67
C PRO A 17 5.90 8.46 -29.26
N VAL A 18 5.24 7.79 -28.32
CA VAL A 18 5.69 7.66 -26.92
C VAL A 18 7.14 7.15 -26.92
N PRO A 19 8.07 7.80 -26.21
CA PRO A 19 9.44 7.32 -26.12
C PRO A 19 9.45 5.85 -25.68
N TYR A 20 10.24 5.03 -26.36
CA TYR A 20 10.34 3.57 -26.14
C TYR A 20 10.52 3.21 -24.64
N ALA A 21 11.27 4.02 -23.89
CA ALA A 21 11.47 3.89 -22.44
C ALA A 21 10.18 3.95 -21.59
N ILE A 22 9.11 4.57 -22.11
CA ILE A 22 7.83 4.70 -21.38
C ILE A 22 6.89 3.55 -21.76
N ALA A 23 6.98 3.02 -22.97
CA ALA A 23 6.17 1.89 -23.40
C ALA A 23 6.38 0.63 -22.52
N ASP A 24 7.54 0.52 -21.87
CA ASP A 24 7.91 -0.60 -21.01
C ASP A 24 7.73 -0.32 -19.51
N PHE A 25 7.29 0.91 -19.11
CA PHE A 25 7.20 1.32 -17.70
C PHE A 25 6.44 0.34 -16.82
N GLN A 26 5.23 -0.09 -17.24
CA GLN A 26 4.42 -0.99 -16.44
C GLN A 26 5.13 -2.36 -16.28
N SER A 27 5.72 -2.88 -17.35
CA SER A 27 6.48 -4.13 -17.32
C SER A 27 7.69 -4.03 -16.40
N GLU A 28 8.43 -2.93 -16.45
CA GLU A 28 9.59 -2.70 -15.59
C GLU A 28 9.17 -2.55 -14.11
N MET A 29 8.10 -1.80 -13.84
CA MET A 29 7.54 -1.64 -12.50
C MET A 29 7.11 -2.98 -11.93
N LEU A 30 6.30 -3.76 -12.66
CA LEU A 30 5.84 -5.06 -12.21
C LEU A 30 6.99 -6.06 -12.01
N ALA A 31 7.99 -6.07 -12.88
CA ALA A 31 9.19 -6.91 -12.73
C ALA A 31 10.05 -6.50 -11.53
N LEU A 32 10.10 -5.19 -11.21
CA LEU A 32 10.76 -4.69 -10.01
C LEU A 32 10.02 -5.19 -8.77
N LEU A 33 8.71 -5.00 -8.70
CA LEU A 33 7.89 -5.33 -7.54
C LEU A 33 7.75 -6.84 -7.33
N ASP A 34 7.77 -7.66 -8.38
CA ASP A 34 7.76 -9.13 -8.24
C ASP A 34 8.94 -9.67 -7.43
N ARG A 35 10.08 -8.98 -7.41
CA ARG A 35 11.26 -9.35 -6.58
C ARG A 35 11.03 -9.08 -5.10
N HIS A 36 10.13 -8.16 -4.76
CA HIS A 36 9.77 -7.73 -3.42
C HIS A 36 8.36 -8.20 -3.00
N ARG A 37 7.84 -9.26 -3.66
CA ARG A 37 6.49 -9.75 -3.42
C ARG A 37 6.29 -10.18 -1.97
N PRO A 38 5.39 -9.53 -1.20
CA PRO A 38 5.23 -9.75 0.24
C PRO A 38 4.90 -11.20 0.60
N SER A 39 4.03 -11.88 -0.16
CA SER A 39 3.64 -13.28 0.11
C SER A 39 4.82 -14.27 0.10
N ARG A 40 5.95 -13.92 -0.50
CA ARG A 40 7.18 -14.72 -0.47
C ARG A 40 7.98 -14.53 0.83
N MET A 41 7.67 -13.53 1.63
CA MET A 41 8.37 -13.26 2.89
C MET A 41 8.09 -14.37 3.92
N PRO A 42 9.09 -14.74 4.71
CA PRO A 42 8.95 -15.84 5.69
C PRO A 42 7.86 -15.61 6.73
N PHE A 43 7.52 -14.36 7.03
CA PHE A 43 6.53 -13.96 8.01
C PHE A 43 5.20 -14.71 7.87
N PHE A 44 4.57 -14.65 6.71
CA PHE A 44 3.22 -15.21 6.51
C PHE A 44 3.19 -16.72 6.73
N ARG A 45 4.15 -17.45 6.16
CA ARG A 45 4.27 -18.89 6.35
C ARG A 45 4.57 -19.28 7.78
N ARG A 46 5.39 -18.50 8.49
CA ARG A 46 5.74 -18.78 9.87
C ARG A 46 4.60 -18.45 10.82
N LEU A 47 3.85 -17.38 10.56
CA LEU A 47 2.64 -17.04 11.29
C LEU A 47 1.62 -18.16 11.19
N ALA A 48 1.29 -18.62 9.99
CA ALA A 48 0.37 -19.73 9.76
C ALA A 48 0.80 -21.05 10.44
N ALA A 49 2.11 -21.25 10.63
CA ALA A 49 2.67 -22.46 11.25
C ALA A 49 2.86 -22.35 12.79
N LEU A 50 2.52 -21.23 13.41
CA LEU A 50 2.59 -21.12 14.88
C LEU A 50 1.51 -21.97 15.57
N PRO A 51 1.76 -22.48 16.78
CA PRO A 51 0.69 -23.03 17.62
C PRO A 51 -0.37 -21.99 17.96
N PHE A 52 -1.65 -22.39 17.97
CA PHE A 52 -2.77 -21.50 18.30
C PHE A 52 -2.57 -20.74 19.62
N ALA A 53 -2.06 -21.41 20.67
CA ALA A 53 -1.79 -20.79 21.97
C ALA A 53 -0.79 -19.62 21.91
N ILE A 54 0.05 -19.54 20.87
CA ILE A 54 0.95 -18.40 20.66
C ILE A 54 0.25 -17.31 19.85
N VAL A 55 -0.46 -17.70 18.77
CA VAL A 55 -1.13 -16.74 17.90
C VAL A 55 -2.30 -16.06 18.61
N SER A 56 -2.97 -16.74 19.54
CA SER A 56 -4.08 -16.19 20.33
C SER A 56 -3.64 -15.35 21.54
N ASP A 57 -2.34 -15.13 21.74
CA ASP A 57 -1.83 -14.22 22.78
C ASP A 57 -2.18 -12.77 22.41
N PRO A 58 -2.93 -12.03 23.27
CA PRO A 58 -3.38 -10.67 22.96
C PRO A 58 -2.25 -9.67 22.74
N GLU A 59 -1.12 -9.81 23.45
CA GLU A 59 0.05 -8.93 23.30
C GLU A 59 0.77 -9.22 21.99
N PHE A 60 0.91 -10.50 21.59
CA PHE A 60 1.47 -10.87 20.31
C PHE A 60 0.65 -10.32 19.15
N LEU A 61 -0.68 -10.47 19.20
CA LEU A 61 -1.58 -9.91 18.20
C LEU A 61 -1.50 -8.38 18.14
N GLY A 62 -1.40 -7.74 19.30
CA GLY A 62 -1.25 -6.29 19.42
C GLY A 62 0.08 -5.77 18.82
N GLU A 63 1.18 -6.52 19.00
CA GLU A 63 2.48 -6.18 18.40
C GLU A 63 2.44 -6.29 16.87
N ILE A 64 1.83 -7.35 16.32
CA ILE A 64 1.60 -7.48 14.88
C ILE A 64 0.72 -6.34 14.35
N HIS A 65 -0.39 -6.06 15.03
CA HIS A 65 -1.29 -4.96 14.66
C HIS A 65 -0.56 -3.62 14.59
N LEU A 66 0.18 -3.25 15.66
CA LEU A 66 0.87 -1.96 15.72
C LEU A 66 1.84 -1.76 14.53
N ILE A 67 2.68 -2.77 14.26
CA ILE A 67 3.67 -2.69 13.17
C ILE A 67 2.97 -2.55 11.82
N TYR A 68 1.97 -3.40 11.55
CA TYR A 68 1.25 -3.39 10.29
C TYR A 68 0.44 -2.10 10.11
N GLN A 69 -0.31 -1.69 11.13
CA GLN A 69 -1.11 -0.48 11.12
C GLN A 69 -0.25 0.77 10.93
N ALA A 70 0.90 0.86 11.59
CA ALA A 70 1.82 1.98 11.44
C ALA A 70 2.37 2.09 10.01
N ALA A 71 2.70 0.96 9.38
CA ALA A 71 3.12 0.94 7.98
C ALA A 71 2.00 1.42 7.06
N MET A 72 0.76 0.93 7.26
CA MET A 72 -0.40 1.36 6.47
C MET A 72 -0.74 2.84 6.72
N HIS A 73 -0.67 3.31 7.96
CA HIS A 73 -0.86 4.73 8.27
C HIS A 73 0.13 5.62 7.52
N ALA A 74 1.38 5.20 7.38
CA ALA A 74 2.40 5.96 6.65
C ALA A 74 2.07 6.13 5.16
N THR A 75 1.30 5.21 4.56
CA THR A 75 0.91 5.30 3.13
C THR A 75 -0.04 6.47 2.85
N ARG A 76 -0.74 6.99 3.86
CA ARG A 76 -1.59 8.19 3.75
C ARG A 76 -0.81 9.43 3.31
N ALA A 77 0.51 9.45 3.50
CA ALA A 77 1.38 10.50 2.98
C ALA A 77 1.35 10.62 1.45
N ALA A 78 0.81 9.62 0.73
CA ALA A 78 0.62 9.67 -0.72
C ALA A 78 -0.20 10.87 -1.18
N VAL A 79 -1.10 11.39 -0.35
CA VAL A 79 -1.89 12.60 -0.61
C VAL A 79 -0.99 13.82 -0.89
N TYR A 80 0.22 13.87 -0.37
CA TYR A 80 1.15 14.98 -0.58
C TYR A 80 1.65 15.12 -2.02
N TYR A 81 1.50 14.10 -2.85
CA TYR A 81 1.83 14.22 -4.27
C TYR A 81 0.71 14.86 -5.11
N LEU A 82 -0.54 14.87 -4.64
CA LEU A 82 -1.68 15.39 -5.41
C LEU A 82 -1.48 16.83 -5.94
N PRO A 83 -0.88 17.77 -5.20
CA PRO A 83 -0.60 19.11 -5.71
C PRO A 83 0.37 19.16 -6.90
N HIS A 84 1.21 18.12 -7.08
CA HIS A 84 2.19 18.01 -8.17
C HIS A 84 1.59 17.43 -9.47
N LEU A 85 0.33 16.99 -9.44
CA LEU A 85 -0.41 16.58 -10.61
C LEU A 85 -1.11 17.80 -11.23
N ASP A 86 -0.51 18.37 -12.27
CA ASP A 86 -1.06 19.55 -12.96
C ASP A 86 -2.41 19.25 -13.63
N ASN A 87 -2.57 18.01 -14.16
CA ASN A 87 -3.80 17.59 -14.82
C ASN A 87 -4.89 17.26 -13.78
N PRO A 88 -6.00 18.05 -13.72
CA PRO A 88 -7.08 17.82 -12.74
C PRO A 88 -7.75 16.45 -12.86
N ALA A 89 -7.79 15.86 -14.07
CA ALA A 89 -8.38 14.55 -14.28
C ALA A 89 -7.53 13.44 -13.64
N LEU A 90 -6.19 13.51 -13.77
CA LEU A 90 -5.27 12.58 -13.13
C LEU A 90 -5.28 12.74 -11.61
N ARG A 91 -5.35 13.99 -11.14
CA ARG A 91 -5.49 14.28 -9.70
C ARG A 91 -6.76 13.68 -9.11
N LYS A 92 -7.90 13.82 -9.82
CA LYS A 92 -9.17 13.23 -9.39
C LYS A 92 -9.09 11.69 -9.31
N ARG A 93 -8.44 11.05 -10.29
CA ARG A 93 -8.26 9.60 -10.31
C ARG A 93 -7.46 9.12 -9.09
N LYS A 94 -6.33 9.77 -8.78
CA LYS A 94 -5.53 9.45 -7.59
C LYS A 94 -6.26 9.76 -6.28
N LEU A 95 -7.01 10.86 -6.23
CA LEU A 95 -7.81 11.21 -5.06
C LEU A 95 -8.90 10.16 -4.78
N GLN A 96 -9.44 9.49 -5.81
CA GLN A 96 -10.45 8.46 -5.63
C GLN A 96 -9.93 7.28 -4.81
N ILE A 97 -8.70 6.83 -5.06
CA ILE A 97 -8.04 5.78 -4.25
C ILE A 97 -8.04 6.20 -2.78
N PHE A 98 -7.58 7.42 -2.50
CA PHE A 98 -7.54 7.94 -1.14
C PHE A 98 -8.94 8.06 -0.48
N ILE A 99 -9.97 8.42 -1.27
CA ILE A 99 -11.35 8.51 -0.79
C ILE A 99 -11.87 7.11 -0.41
N ASP A 100 -11.55 6.10 -1.20
CA ASP A 100 -11.96 4.72 -0.94
C ASP A 100 -11.30 4.21 0.34
N ASP A 101 -10.00 4.41 0.52
CA ASP A 101 -9.22 3.96 1.69
C ASP A 101 -9.61 4.66 3.00
N ASP A 102 -9.92 5.96 2.94
CA ASP A 102 -10.31 6.76 4.10
C ASP A 102 -11.82 6.72 4.40
N GLY A 103 -12.59 5.91 3.67
CA GLY A 103 -14.03 5.76 3.91
C GLY A 103 -14.84 7.04 3.67
N LEU A 104 -14.29 8.03 2.95
CA LEU A 104 -14.94 9.33 2.72
C LEU A 104 -16.20 9.24 1.86
N ALA A 105 -16.40 8.11 1.18
CA ALA A 105 -17.61 7.79 0.43
C ALA A 105 -18.78 7.29 1.33
N GLY A 106 -18.58 7.18 2.66
CA GLY A 106 -19.62 6.83 3.62
C GLY A 106 -19.41 5.49 4.34
N GLY A 107 -18.18 5.00 4.44
CA GLY A 107 -17.79 3.80 5.20
C GLY A 107 -16.79 4.09 6.32
N ASP A 108 -16.41 3.04 7.05
CA ASP A 108 -15.29 3.09 7.98
C ASP A 108 -13.96 3.16 7.21
N THR A 109 -12.97 3.85 7.77
CA THR A 109 -11.62 3.85 7.18
C THR A 109 -11.01 2.46 7.20
N HIS A 110 -10.13 2.13 6.25
CA HIS A 110 -9.38 0.88 6.27
C HIS A 110 -8.61 0.69 7.59
N HIS A 111 -8.10 1.76 8.19
CA HIS A 111 -7.43 1.73 9.50
C HIS A 111 -8.36 1.24 10.61
N TYR A 112 -9.57 1.81 10.68
CA TYR A 112 -10.56 1.41 11.67
C TYR A 112 -11.05 -0.03 11.46
N GLN A 113 -11.29 -0.40 10.21
CA GLN A 113 -11.67 -1.78 9.86
C GLN A 113 -10.58 -2.79 10.27
N LEU A 114 -9.31 -2.47 10.04
CA LEU A 114 -8.18 -3.33 10.42
C LEU A 114 -8.08 -3.47 11.94
N SER A 115 -8.14 -2.36 12.68
CA SER A 115 -8.11 -2.39 14.15
C SER A 115 -9.28 -3.19 14.71
N ARG A 116 -10.46 -3.08 14.12
CA ARG A 116 -11.63 -3.88 14.48
C ARG A 116 -11.40 -5.38 14.21
N ALA A 117 -10.84 -5.73 13.04
CA ALA A 117 -10.53 -7.11 12.70
C ALA A 117 -9.59 -7.75 13.73
N PHE A 118 -8.55 -7.03 14.15
CA PHE A 118 -7.63 -7.51 15.19
C PHE A 118 -8.27 -7.61 16.57
N ARG A 119 -9.14 -6.66 16.96
CA ARG A 119 -9.94 -6.78 18.21
C ARG A 119 -10.83 -8.01 18.20
N ASN A 120 -11.47 -8.32 17.08
CA ASN A 120 -12.37 -9.46 16.93
C ASN A 120 -11.67 -10.81 17.10
N ILE A 121 -10.36 -10.89 16.90
CA ILE A 121 -9.54 -12.07 17.19
C ILE A 121 -8.82 -12.00 18.53
N GLY A 122 -9.08 -10.98 19.34
CA GLY A 122 -8.60 -10.86 20.71
C GLY A 122 -7.30 -10.07 20.89
N ALA A 123 -6.87 -9.29 19.91
CA ALA A 123 -5.69 -8.45 20.04
C ALA A 123 -5.87 -7.37 21.12
N LYS A 124 -4.84 -7.16 21.94
CA LYS A 124 -4.71 -5.97 22.76
C LYS A 124 -4.12 -4.86 21.92
N ILE A 125 -4.96 -3.92 21.50
CA ILE A 125 -4.50 -2.76 20.73
C ILE A 125 -3.55 -1.94 21.59
N LEU A 126 -2.33 -1.71 21.11
CA LEU A 126 -1.26 -1.04 21.84
C LEU A 126 -1.27 0.47 21.63
N LEU A 127 -1.82 0.92 20.49
CA LEU A 127 -1.98 2.32 20.13
C LEU A 127 -3.27 2.43 19.31
N GLU A 128 -4.19 3.29 19.74
CA GLU A 128 -5.44 3.54 19.02
C GLU A 128 -5.17 4.44 17.79
N ASP A 129 -6.05 4.36 16.79
CA ASP A 129 -5.84 5.05 15.51
C ASP A 129 -5.71 6.57 15.68
N GLU A 130 -6.44 7.16 16.64
CA GLU A 130 -6.37 8.59 16.97
C GLU A 130 -5.04 8.99 17.63
N GLU A 131 -4.32 8.04 18.20
CA GLU A 131 -3.05 8.25 18.89
C GLU A 131 -1.84 8.18 17.95
N PHE A 132 -2.02 7.77 16.68
CA PHE A 132 -0.91 7.68 15.73
C PHE A 132 -0.22 9.03 15.48
N GLY A 133 -0.96 10.13 15.58
CA GLY A 133 -0.40 11.48 15.59
C GLY A 133 0.46 11.81 14.37
N THR A 134 1.61 12.46 14.62
CA THR A 134 2.59 12.74 13.56
C THR A 134 3.50 11.53 13.32
N PRO A 135 4.08 11.40 12.11
CA PRO A 135 5.05 10.33 11.82
C PRO A 135 6.22 10.27 12.80
N GLU A 136 6.68 11.42 13.31
CA GLU A 136 7.76 11.50 14.28
C GLU A 136 7.34 10.89 15.62
N ALA A 137 6.16 11.26 16.13
CA ALA A 137 5.62 10.73 17.38
C ALA A 137 5.37 9.22 17.26
N LEU A 138 4.78 8.77 16.13
CA LEU A 138 4.56 7.36 15.87
C LEU A 138 5.87 6.57 15.89
N CYS A 139 6.96 7.11 15.32
CA CYS A 139 8.26 6.43 15.27
C CYS A 139 8.88 6.18 16.67
N GLU A 140 8.43 6.87 17.73
CA GLU A 140 8.89 6.61 19.11
C GLU A 140 8.35 5.28 19.67
N HIS A 141 7.28 4.76 19.11
CA HIS A 141 6.63 3.50 19.50
C HIS A 141 7.04 2.30 18.64
N LEU A 142 7.85 2.52 17.60
CA LEU A 142 8.18 1.51 16.59
C LEU A 142 9.63 1.05 16.69
N ASP A 143 9.87 -0.17 16.19
CA ASP A 143 11.22 -0.64 15.91
C ASP A 143 11.89 0.16 14.77
N ALA A 144 13.21 -0.05 14.63
CA ALA A 144 14.03 0.74 13.71
C ALA A 144 13.60 0.59 12.24
N GLU A 145 13.20 -0.62 11.80
CA GLU A 145 12.83 -0.90 10.42
C GLU A 145 11.47 -0.30 10.08
N THR A 146 10.47 -0.47 10.94
CA THR A 146 9.15 0.11 10.75
C THR A 146 9.22 1.64 10.82
N ALA A 147 9.96 2.20 11.77
CA ALA A 147 10.22 3.63 11.86
C ALA A 147 10.97 4.16 10.62
N HIS A 148 11.91 3.38 10.05
CA HIS A 148 12.56 3.73 8.79
C HIS A 148 11.56 3.82 7.64
N PHE A 149 10.67 2.83 7.52
CA PHE A 149 9.60 2.84 6.50
C PHE A 149 8.72 4.08 6.63
N VAL A 150 8.24 4.39 7.85
CA VAL A 150 7.38 5.56 8.10
C VAL A 150 8.05 6.86 7.65
N ARG A 151 9.32 7.08 8.05
CA ARG A 151 10.08 8.28 7.66
C ARG A 151 10.35 8.34 6.16
N LEU A 152 10.66 7.19 5.55
CA LEU A 152 10.95 7.11 4.12
C LEU A 152 9.69 7.39 3.29
N ALA A 153 8.54 6.86 3.70
CA ALA A 153 7.25 7.10 3.06
C ALA A 153 6.96 8.62 2.98
N GLN A 154 7.08 9.34 4.10
CA GLN A 154 6.90 10.80 4.12
C GLN A 154 7.77 11.53 3.10
N LYS A 155 9.03 11.10 2.95
CA LYS A 155 9.98 11.71 2.02
C LYS A 155 9.69 11.36 0.57
N LEU A 156 9.37 10.11 0.28
CA LEU A 156 9.24 9.62 -1.08
C LEU A 156 7.91 10.01 -1.71
N TYR A 157 6.81 9.95 -0.96
CA TYR A 157 5.49 10.29 -1.47
C TYR A 157 5.35 11.76 -1.91
N SER A 158 6.12 12.68 -1.32
CA SER A 158 6.15 14.08 -1.76
C SER A 158 6.98 14.32 -3.02
N ARG A 159 7.75 13.31 -3.48
CA ARG A 159 8.73 13.44 -4.54
C ARG A 159 8.29 12.83 -5.87
N SER A 160 7.74 11.62 -5.85
CA SER A 160 7.33 10.92 -7.07
C SER A 160 6.12 10.02 -6.87
N LEU A 161 5.50 9.57 -7.98
CA LEU A 161 4.40 8.59 -7.96
C LEU A 161 4.88 7.15 -7.77
N GLY A 162 6.17 6.88 -7.90
CA GLY A 162 6.73 5.53 -7.78
C GLY A 162 6.36 4.81 -6.48
N PRO A 163 6.53 5.44 -5.30
CA PRO A 163 6.14 4.86 -4.01
C PRO A 163 4.66 4.51 -3.91
N TRP A 164 3.79 5.40 -4.40
CA TRP A 164 2.35 5.14 -4.42
C TRP A 164 2.02 3.94 -5.30
N CYS A 165 2.57 3.91 -6.51
CA CYS A 165 2.40 2.79 -7.43
C CYS A 165 2.91 1.47 -6.82
N ALA A 166 4.07 1.49 -6.14
CA ALA A 166 4.62 0.30 -5.50
C ALA A 166 3.72 -0.25 -4.40
N VAL A 167 3.19 0.62 -3.54
CA VAL A 167 2.31 0.22 -2.44
C VAL A 167 1.02 -0.38 -2.98
N GLU A 168 0.32 0.29 -3.90
CA GLU A 168 -0.94 -0.19 -4.47
C GLU A 168 -0.79 -1.54 -5.17
N VAL A 169 0.27 -1.71 -5.97
CA VAL A 169 0.53 -2.98 -6.67
C VAL A 169 0.84 -4.11 -5.70
N MET A 170 1.53 -3.83 -4.59
CA MET A 170 1.89 -4.86 -3.62
C MET A 170 0.78 -5.13 -2.60
N SER A 171 -0.19 -4.20 -2.38
CA SER A 171 -1.28 -4.33 -1.40
C SER A 171 -2.12 -5.58 -1.64
N VAL A 172 -2.48 -5.85 -2.86
CA VAL A 172 -3.24 -7.05 -3.26
C VAL A 172 -2.59 -8.33 -2.74
N ASP A 173 -1.26 -8.44 -2.89
CA ASP A 173 -0.51 -9.64 -2.51
C ASP A 173 -0.39 -9.79 -0.98
N TRP A 174 -0.05 -8.72 -0.25
CA TRP A 174 0.12 -8.84 1.20
C TRP A 174 -1.19 -8.97 1.96
N MET A 175 -2.26 -8.29 1.52
CA MET A 175 -3.56 -8.40 2.19
C MET A 175 -4.08 -9.81 2.11
N LYS A 176 -3.98 -10.43 0.93
CA LYS A 176 -4.33 -11.83 0.73
C LYS A 176 -3.49 -12.76 1.59
N ALA A 177 -2.17 -12.58 1.58
CA ALA A 177 -1.26 -13.43 2.37
C ALA A 177 -1.51 -13.28 3.88
N LEU A 178 -1.84 -12.07 4.36
CA LEU A 178 -2.17 -11.83 5.76
C LEU A 178 -3.49 -12.49 6.16
N ALA A 179 -4.53 -12.30 5.36
CA ALA A 179 -5.84 -12.93 5.58
C ALA A 179 -5.71 -14.45 5.63
N GLU A 180 -5.02 -15.06 4.65
CA GLU A 180 -4.78 -16.50 4.60
C GLU A 180 -3.98 -17.02 5.80
N ALA A 181 -2.92 -16.29 6.21
CA ALA A 181 -2.09 -16.70 7.33
C ALA A 181 -2.85 -16.69 8.67
N PHE A 182 -3.67 -15.67 8.91
CA PHE A 182 -4.51 -15.61 10.12
C PHE A 182 -5.71 -16.55 10.05
N ALA A 183 -6.30 -16.79 8.88
CA ALA A 183 -7.45 -17.69 8.72
C ALA A 183 -7.14 -19.14 9.12
N VAL A 184 -5.88 -19.56 9.13
CA VAL A 184 -5.47 -20.87 9.69
C VAL A 184 -5.88 -21.02 11.16
N HIS A 185 -5.87 -19.92 11.92
CA HIS A 185 -6.13 -19.88 13.35
C HIS A 185 -7.48 -19.25 13.68
N PHE A 186 -7.91 -18.28 12.90
CA PHE A 186 -9.13 -17.50 13.05
C PHE A 186 -9.86 -17.45 11.70
N PRO A 187 -10.63 -18.49 11.33
CA PRO A 187 -11.27 -18.55 10.00
C PRO A 187 -12.10 -17.32 9.64
N GLN A 188 -12.71 -16.66 10.66
CA GLN A 188 -13.51 -15.45 10.49
C GLN A 188 -12.68 -14.23 10.07
N PHE A 189 -11.35 -14.22 10.32
CA PHE A 189 -10.49 -13.06 10.06
C PHE A 189 -10.46 -12.66 8.58
N ALA A 190 -10.45 -13.65 7.67
CA ALA A 190 -10.49 -13.40 6.24
C ALA A 190 -11.83 -12.83 5.73
N HIS A 191 -12.88 -12.87 6.58
CA HIS A 191 -14.22 -12.34 6.29
C HIS A 191 -14.49 -11.01 7.02
N GLU A 192 -13.48 -10.44 7.67
CA GLU A 192 -13.60 -9.10 8.23
C GLU A 192 -13.73 -8.08 7.09
N PRO A 193 -14.49 -6.99 7.26
CA PRO A 193 -14.72 -5.98 6.22
C PRO A 193 -13.45 -5.47 5.57
N TYR A 194 -12.38 -5.27 6.32
CA TYR A 194 -11.07 -4.88 5.80
C TYR A 194 -10.57 -5.77 4.65
N PHE A 195 -10.81 -7.08 4.71
CA PHE A 195 -10.40 -8.02 3.67
C PHE A 195 -11.52 -8.29 2.66
N GLU A 196 -12.75 -8.38 3.14
CA GLU A 196 -13.89 -8.75 2.28
C GLU A 196 -14.17 -7.68 1.23
N ASP A 197 -14.15 -6.40 1.61
CA ASP A 197 -14.36 -5.28 0.70
C ASP A 197 -13.27 -5.24 -0.38
N CYS A 198 -12.01 -5.51 0.00
CA CYS A 198 -10.90 -5.54 -0.93
C CYS A 198 -11.01 -6.68 -1.95
N PHE A 199 -11.35 -7.90 -1.49
CA PHE A 199 -11.34 -9.08 -2.37
C PHE A 199 -12.64 -9.27 -3.16
N SER A 200 -13.82 -9.05 -2.53
CA SER A 200 -15.11 -9.28 -3.17
C SER A 200 -15.43 -8.25 -4.25
N HIS A 201 -14.91 -7.04 -4.10
CA HIS A 201 -15.17 -5.92 -5.02
C HIS A 201 -13.95 -5.55 -5.87
N HIS A 202 -12.85 -6.29 -5.77
CA HIS A 202 -11.60 -6.03 -6.50
C HIS A 202 -11.13 -4.58 -6.35
N VAL A 203 -11.25 -4.02 -5.14
CA VAL A 203 -10.90 -2.62 -4.88
C VAL A 203 -9.40 -2.42 -5.06
N GLU A 204 -8.59 -3.28 -4.42
CA GLU A 204 -7.14 -3.19 -4.46
C GLU A 204 -6.57 -3.41 -5.86
N GLU A 205 -7.14 -4.36 -6.64
CA GLU A 205 -6.74 -4.55 -8.04
C GLU A 205 -7.02 -3.30 -8.88
N ARG A 206 -8.16 -2.63 -8.64
CA ARG A 206 -8.47 -1.37 -9.33
C ARG A 206 -7.52 -0.24 -8.90
N HIS A 207 -7.16 -0.16 -7.61
CA HIS A 207 -6.19 0.82 -7.11
C HIS A 207 -4.82 0.60 -7.75
N ALA A 208 -4.37 -0.65 -7.87
CA ALA A 208 -3.12 -1.02 -8.52
C ALA A 208 -3.12 -0.62 -10.00
N ASP A 209 -4.16 -1.02 -10.75
CA ASP A 209 -4.31 -0.71 -12.18
C ASP A 209 -4.37 0.81 -12.41
N GLU A 210 -5.14 1.52 -11.58
CA GLU A 210 -5.29 2.96 -11.65
C GLU A 210 -3.99 3.70 -11.32
N SER A 211 -3.24 3.23 -10.34
CA SER A 211 -1.94 3.76 -9.97
C SER A 211 -0.92 3.62 -11.10
N LEU A 212 -0.86 2.45 -11.74
CA LEU A 212 -0.01 2.21 -12.91
C LEU A 212 -0.39 3.13 -14.07
N ALA A 213 -1.69 3.17 -14.42
CA ALA A 213 -2.18 3.95 -15.54
C ALA A 213 -1.97 5.46 -15.35
N VAL A 214 -2.25 6.01 -14.16
CA VAL A 214 -2.01 7.44 -13.87
C VAL A 214 -0.52 7.76 -13.92
N THR A 215 0.32 6.90 -13.36
CA THR A 215 1.77 7.10 -13.36
C THR A 215 2.32 7.09 -14.78
N GLU A 216 1.89 6.14 -15.62
CA GLU A 216 2.27 6.09 -17.04
C GLU A 216 1.85 7.36 -17.79
N LEU A 217 0.62 7.86 -17.61
CA LEU A 217 0.15 9.09 -18.22
C LEU A 217 0.95 10.33 -17.79
N VAL A 218 1.40 10.38 -16.54
CA VAL A 218 2.31 11.44 -16.07
C VAL A 218 3.66 11.32 -16.74
N LEU A 219 4.21 10.12 -16.88
CA LEU A 219 5.50 9.87 -17.52
C LEU A 219 5.46 10.15 -19.04
N GLN A 220 4.31 9.95 -19.70
CA GLN A 220 4.13 10.35 -21.10
C GLN A 220 4.25 11.87 -21.28
N GLN A 221 3.82 12.65 -20.30
CA GLN A 221 3.94 14.11 -20.31
C GLN A 221 5.31 14.59 -19.79
N ARG A 222 5.94 13.81 -18.90
CA ARG A 222 7.18 14.16 -18.21
C ARG A 222 8.15 12.96 -18.17
N PRO A 223 8.70 12.57 -19.33
CA PRO A 223 9.55 11.37 -19.44
C PRO A 223 10.83 11.44 -18.60
N GLU A 224 11.29 12.62 -18.26
CA GLU A 224 12.46 12.84 -17.39
C GLU A 224 12.27 12.27 -15.97
N LEU A 225 11.02 12.04 -15.53
CA LEU A 225 10.72 11.50 -14.20
C LEU A 225 10.83 9.97 -14.12
N LEU A 226 10.99 9.25 -15.25
CA LEU A 226 10.97 7.78 -15.27
C LEU A 226 11.96 7.16 -14.30
N ASN A 227 13.23 7.55 -14.37
CA ASN A 227 14.29 6.98 -13.53
C ASN A 227 14.07 7.28 -12.04
N GLU A 228 13.54 8.46 -11.72
CA GLU A 228 13.21 8.82 -10.35
C GLU A 228 12.05 7.98 -9.83
N THR A 229 11.00 7.84 -10.62
CA THR A 229 9.80 7.04 -10.29
C THR A 229 10.17 5.59 -10.01
N LEU A 230 10.93 4.94 -10.86
CA LEU A 230 11.37 3.54 -10.67
C LEU A 230 12.31 3.39 -9.47
N ARG A 231 13.26 4.32 -9.29
CA ARG A 231 14.16 4.32 -8.13
C ARG A 231 13.39 4.44 -6.83
N ASP A 232 12.42 5.35 -6.75
CA ASP A 232 11.65 5.61 -5.54
C ASP A 232 10.67 4.48 -5.24
N ALA A 233 10.09 3.85 -6.27
CA ALA A 233 9.31 2.62 -6.12
C ALA A 233 10.16 1.49 -5.52
N LYS A 234 11.39 1.31 -6.02
CA LYS A 234 12.33 0.32 -5.49
C LYS A 234 12.66 0.60 -4.02
N MET A 235 13.00 1.84 -3.69
CA MET A 235 13.31 2.22 -2.29
C MET A 235 12.13 1.96 -1.35
N MET A 236 10.90 2.21 -1.80
CA MET A 236 9.69 1.91 -1.03
C MET A 236 9.50 0.41 -0.83
N ALA A 237 9.68 -0.38 -1.88
CA ALA A 237 9.58 -1.85 -1.80
C ALA A 237 10.63 -2.45 -0.86
N GLU A 238 11.89 -1.99 -0.96
CA GLU A 238 12.98 -2.42 -0.05
C GLU A 238 12.69 -2.05 1.43
N ALA A 239 12.11 -0.87 1.67
CA ALA A 239 11.75 -0.46 3.02
C ALA A 239 10.55 -1.28 3.56
N LEU A 240 9.60 -1.64 2.71
CA LEU A 240 8.49 -2.52 3.07
C LEU A 240 8.98 -3.95 3.37
N ASP A 241 9.99 -4.47 2.66
CA ASP A 241 10.67 -5.72 3.04
C ASP A 241 11.22 -5.66 4.48
N GLY A 242 11.70 -4.49 4.92
CA GLY A 242 12.12 -4.23 6.30
C GLY A 242 10.98 -4.45 7.29
N VAL A 243 9.78 -3.95 6.99
CA VAL A 243 8.57 -4.14 7.82
C VAL A 243 8.21 -5.63 7.93
N TRP A 244 8.19 -6.35 6.81
CA TRP A 244 7.91 -7.79 6.81
C TRP A 244 8.96 -8.60 7.57
N ASN A 245 10.22 -8.24 7.46
CA ASN A 245 11.32 -8.85 8.23
C ASN A 245 11.17 -8.57 9.73
N ASN A 246 10.69 -7.40 10.12
CA ASN A 246 10.39 -7.10 11.52
C ASN A 246 9.26 -7.96 12.05
N LEU A 247 8.14 -8.04 11.34
CA LEU A 247 7.03 -8.91 11.68
C LEU A 247 7.47 -10.39 11.81
N ASP A 248 8.36 -10.84 10.93
CA ASP A 248 8.95 -12.18 11.03
C ASP A 248 9.78 -12.37 12.31
N ARG A 249 10.52 -11.33 12.75
CA ARG A 249 11.23 -11.37 14.05
C ARG A 249 10.29 -11.47 15.23
N VAL A 250 9.15 -10.77 15.21
CA VAL A 250 8.11 -10.88 16.24
C VAL A 250 7.62 -12.32 16.35
N VAL A 251 7.28 -12.95 15.22
CA VAL A 251 6.87 -14.37 15.16
C VAL A 251 7.94 -15.31 15.73
N GLN A 252 9.21 -15.12 15.34
CA GLN A 252 10.31 -15.94 15.82
C GLN A 252 10.55 -15.76 17.34
N ASN A 253 10.41 -14.54 17.85
CA ASN A 253 10.57 -14.23 19.27
C ASN A 253 9.46 -14.89 20.11
N ALA A 254 8.21 -14.82 19.65
CA ALA A 254 7.08 -15.48 20.29
C ALA A 254 7.29 -17.00 20.36
N ARG A 255 7.72 -17.63 19.26
CA ARG A 255 8.07 -19.06 19.23
C ARG A 255 9.21 -19.44 20.17
N ARG A 256 10.22 -18.57 20.32
CA ARG A 256 11.33 -18.81 21.27
C ARG A 256 10.89 -18.69 22.72
N ARG A 257 10.04 -17.70 23.04
CA ARG A 257 9.45 -17.55 24.39
C ARG A 257 8.66 -18.78 24.79
N ALA A 258 7.78 -19.28 23.94
CA ALA A 258 6.96 -20.46 24.22
C ALA A 258 7.74 -21.78 24.39
N ARG A 259 8.96 -21.90 23.87
CA ARG A 259 9.81 -23.11 24.08
C ARG A 259 10.55 -23.13 25.41
N ARG A 260 10.54 -22.01 26.14
CA ARG A 260 11.23 -21.87 27.44
C ARG A 260 10.30 -22.03 28.62
N LEU A 261 8.99 -22.04 28.37
CA LEU A 261 7.91 -22.35 29.32
C LEU A 261 7.58 -23.83 29.30
#